data_81feb8f0ff9c52ad4d6082239ae85924
#
_entry.id   81feb8f0ff9c52ad4d6082239ae85924
#
_cell.length_a   1.000
_cell.length_b   1.000
_cell.length_c   1.000
_cell.angle_alpha   90.00
_cell.angle_beta   90.00
_cell.angle_gamma   90.00
#
_symmetry.space_group_name_H-M   'P 1'
#
loop_
_entity.id
_entity.type
_entity.pdbx_description
1 polymer ?
#
loop_
_entity_poly.entity_id
_entity_poly.type
_entity_poly.pdbx_seq_one_letter_code
_entity_poly.pdbx_strand_id
1 'polypeptide(L)'
;MKFFKNKIVWASPVIAFVIIFIFSLTAVPTVQPSPKDLPIAVVNADEGFKAPDQEKMNAGEKVLENIREKSGTSVKWVQVASVEEMKKGMDGQEYYAGLVIPKDFSAKQASLQTAEPEAAQMEVVVNQGMNTAASTMAGQMLNGVVDQLNQSIRTQVMDGMVNQGATSLSMEQAEVLADPIEKKVTNVHKPGENSANGNSPVSLFQPLWMASLGSAALIFFLVRKGTVSSRKQSLLVKAGQAAVGVVIALVVGFGLSWVASDIVGIHIPDYMDTAIFLAITSYSFYLMISAVLAILGSKGLPVFGLMLFFGLPLLTLAPEMLPTFYQDWIYPWLPMRFMVEGLREMFFFDHGLVWNGPLESLTAIGVVSLIVLLLSGFIHGAHCIESEKFAFDNGKTT
;
A
#
# COMPACT_ATOMS: atom_id res chain seq x y z
N MET A 1 -13.21 -1.24 52.30
CA MET A 1 -13.78 -1.78 51.05
C MET A 1 -14.39 -0.71 50.10
N LYS A 2 -13.74 0.44 49.93
CA LYS A 2 -14.18 1.45 48.91
C LYS A 2 -13.89 1.03 47.45
N PHE A 3 -12.90 0.14 47.25
CA PHE A 3 -12.48 -0.35 45.93
C PHE A 3 -13.63 -1.06 45.19
N PHE A 4 -14.30 -2.03 45.81
CA PHE A 4 -15.42 -2.77 45.20
C PHE A 4 -16.72 -1.96 45.04
N LYS A 5 -16.79 -0.76 45.62
CA LYS A 5 -17.91 0.18 45.41
C LYS A 5 -17.73 1.05 44.19
N ASN A 6 -16.53 1.05 43.58
CA ASN A 6 -16.27 1.82 42.39
C ASN A 6 -16.83 1.08 41.14
N LYS A 7 -17.76 1.73 40.42
CA LYS A 7 -18.38 1.18 39.22
C LYS A 7 -17.35 0.82 38.12
N ILE A 8 -16.23 1.50 38.09
CA ILE A 8 -15.14 1.25 37.12
C ILE A 8 -14.52 -0.13 37.37
N VAL A 9 -14.43 -0.60 38.62
CA VAL A 9 -13.88 -1.94 38.90
C VAL A 9 -14.75 -3.02 38.29
N TRP A 10 -16.07 -2.87 38.33
CA TRP A 10 -17.01 -3.82 37.73
C TRP A 10 -17.15 -3.66 36.21
N ALA A 11 -16.84 -2.48 35.68
CA ALA A 11 -16.80 -2.23 34.26
C ALA A 11 -15.48 -2.74 33.62
N SER A 12 -14.42 -2.96 34.40
CA SER A 12 -13.09 -3.33 33.87
C SER A 12 -13.06 -4.61 33.01
N PRO A 13 -13.81 -5.71 33.34
CA PRO A 13 -13.85 -6.87 32.43
C PRO A 13 -14.52 -6.56 31.09
N VAL A 14 -15.56 -5.73 31.10
CA VAL A 14 -16.24 -5.29 29.88
C VAL A 14 -15.32 -4.41 29.03
N ILE A 15 -14.60 -3.49 29.68
CA ILE A 15 -13.60 -2.64 29.01
C ILE A 15 -12.50 -3.51 28.42
N ALA A 16 -11.99 -4.51 29.18
CA ALA A 16 -10.98 -5.43 28.68
C ALA A 16 -11.48 -6.21 27.45
N PHE A 17 -12.72 -6.71 27.49
CA PHE A 17 -13.33 -7.39 26.34
C PHE A 17 -13.47 -6.48 25.11
N VAL A 18 -13.91 -5.24 25.30
CA VAL A 18 -14.02 -4.25 24.22
C VAL A 18 -12.66 -3.96 23.61
N ILE A 19 -11.61 -3.85 24.44
CA ILE A 19 -10.24 -3.68 23.96
C ILE A 19 -9.82 -4.89 23.13
N ILE A 20 -9.99 -6.12 23.63
CA ILE A 20 -9.67 -7.35 22.88
C ILE A 20 -10.43 -7.39 21.56
N PHE A 21 -11.74 -7.10 21.59
CA PHE A 21 -12.57 -7.09 20.39
C PHE A 21 -12.04 -6.09 19.34
N ILE A 22 -11.80 -4.84 19.75
CA ILE A 22 -11.29 -3.79 18.85
C ILE A 22 -9.95 -4.21 18.25
N PHE A 23 -9.00 -4.69 19.09
CA PHE A 23 -7.68 -5.09 18.59
C PHE A 23 -7.72 -6.36 17.73
N SER A 24 -8.64 -7.27 17.97
CA SER A 24 -8.83 -8.45 17.12
C SER A 24 -9.30 -8.09 15.70
N LEU A 25 -10.05 -7.00 15.55
CA LEU A 25 -10.46 -6.51 14.23
C LEU A 25 -9.26 -6.09 13.35
N THR A 26 -8.12 -5.73 13.96
CA THR A 26 -6.90 -5.39 13.19
C THR A 26 -6.32 -6.58 12.43
N ALA A 27 -6.62 -7.81 12.89
CA ALA A 27 -6.13 -9.03 12.25
C ALA A 27 -6.97 -9.48 11.03
N VAL A 28 -8.22 -9.01 10.91
CA VAL A 28 -9.15 -9.44 9.85
C VAL A 28 -8.55 -9.28 8.44
N PRO A 29 -7.99 -8.13 8.05
CA PRO A 29 -7.45 -7.95 6.71
C PRO A 29 -6.29 -8.90 6.38
N THR A 30 -5.45 -9.22 7.35
CA THR A 30 -4.26 -10.08 7.15
C THR A 30 -4.60 -11.57 7.18
N VAL A 31 -5.62 -11.97 7.93
CA VAL A 31 -6.05 -13.38 8.05
C VAL A 31 -6.97 -13.78 6.90
N GLN A 32 -7.77 -12.86 6.41
CA GLN A 32 -8.74 -13.08 5.33
C GLN A 32 -8.55 -12.05 4.20
N PRO A 33 -7.40 -12.07 3.50
CA PRO A 33 -7.23 -11.20 2.35
C PRO A 33 -8.25 -11.59 1.27
N SER A 34 -8.97 -10.60 0.75
CA SER A 34 -10.03 -10.82 -0.24
C SER A 34 -9.69 -10.02 -1.51
N PRO A 35 -8.85 -10.56 -2.40
CA PRO A 35 -8.45 -9.85 -3.61
C PRO A 35 -9.70 -9.54 -4.46
N LYS A 36 -9.84 -8.28 -4.83
CA LYS A 36 -10.92 -7.78 -5.66
C LYS A 36 -10.37 -6.77 -6.65
N ASP A 37 -10.69 -6.99 -7.91
CA ASP A 37 -10.28 -6.08 -9.00
C ASP A 37 -8.76 -5.84 -9.07
N LEU A 38 -7.92 -6.84 -8.71
CA LEU A 38 -6.46 -6.73 -8.77
C LEU A 38 -6.02 -6.46 -10.21
N PRO A 39 -5.43 -5.29 -10.53
CA PRO A 39 -5.13 -4.93 -11.91
C PRO A 39 -3.94 -5.75 -12.44
N ILE A 40 -4.19 -6.52 -13.49
CA ILE A 40 -3.22 -7.31 -14.23
C ILE A 40 -3.30 -6.94 -15.71
N ALA A 41 -2.18 -6.53 -16.28
CA ALA A 41 -2.10 -6.22 -17.70
C ALA A 41 -2.05 -7.49 -18.55
N VAL A 42 -2.60 -7.44 -19.77
CA VAL A 42 -2.42 -8.50 -20.74
C VAL A 42 -2.15 -7.91 -22.12
N VAL A 43 -1.08 -8.40 -22.75
CA VAL A 43 -0.70 -8.08 -24.11
C VAL A 43 -0.98 -9.30 -24.97
N ASN A 44 -1.87 -9.17 -25.94
CA ASN A 44 -2.05 -10.18 -26.99
C ASN A 44 -1.37 -9.70 -28.27
N ALA A 45 -0.17 -10.19 -28.51
CA ALA A 45 0.56 -9.90 -29.75
C ALA A 45 0.32 -10.94 -30.85
N ASP A 46 -0.49 -11.99 -30.58
CA ASP A 46 -0.71 -13.10 -31.52
C ASP A 46 -1.30 -12.63 -32.85
N GLU A 47 -0.57 -12.88 -33.92
CA GLU A 47 -0.98 -12.53 -35.28
C GLU A 47 -1.98 -13.53 -35.87
N GLY A 48 -2.28 -14.63 -35.13
CA GLY A 48 -3.09 -15.73 -35.59
C GLY A 48 -2.40 -16.60 -36.65
N PHE A 49 -3.01 -17.72 -36.94
CA PHE A 49 -2.52 -18.67 -37.94
C PHE A 49 -3.64 -18.97 -38.96
N LYS A 50 -3.27 -19.01 -40.25
CA LYS A 50 -4.17 -19.37 -41.33
C LYS A 50 -3.61 -20.60 -42.06
N ALA A 51 -4.23 -21.76 -41.88
CA ALA A 51 -3.93 -22.91 -42.68
C ALA A 51 -4.53 -22.76 -44.11
N PRO A 52 -3.96 -23.43 -45.12
CA PRO A 52 -4.57 -23.48 -46.47
C PRO A 52 -6.03 -23.92 -46.34
N ASP A 53 -6.94 -23.16 -47.01
CA ASP A 53 -8.40 -23.44 -47.07
C ASP A 53 -9.17 -23.39 -45.74
N GLN A 54 -8.60 -22.77 -44.68
CA GLN A 54 -9.25 -22.57 -43.38
C GLN A 54 -9.40 -21.09 -43.02
N GLU A 55 -10.34 -20.78 -42.15
CA GLU A 55 -10.47 -19.45 -41.56
C GLU A 55 -9.25 -19.18 -40.65
N LYS A 56 -8.86 -17.90 -40.54
CA LYS A 56 -7.77 -17.48 -39.64
C LYS A 56 -8.13 -17.78 -38.19
N MET A 57 -7.38 -18.66 -37.55
CA MET A 57 -7.50 -18.97 -36.13
C MET A 57 -6.61 -18.05 -35.32
N ASN A 58 -7.14 -17.45 -34.25
CA ASN A 58 -6.39 -16.68 -33.27
C ASN A 58 -6.52 -17.37 -31.92
N ALA A 59 -5.50 -18.12 -31.55
CA ALA A 59 -5.48 -18.86 -30.28
C ALA A 59 -5.25 -17.90 -29.10
N GLY A 60 -4.54 -16.79 -29.30
CA GLY A 60 -4.34 -15.77 -28.29
C GLY A 60 -5.65 -15.11 -27.85
N GLU A 61 -6.58 -14.85 -28.79
CA GLU A 61 -7.90 -14.31 -28.45
C GLU A 61 -8.73 -15.30 -27.61
N LYS A 62 -8.68 -16.59 -27.93
CA LYS A 62 -9.34 -17.64 -27.12
C LYS A 62 -8.76 -17.71 -25.69
N VAL A 63 -7.45 -17.50 -25.56
CA VAL A 63 -6.80 -17.41 -24.23
C VAL A 63 -7.38 -16.24 -23.45
N LEU A 64 -7.50 -15.05 -24.06
CA LEU A 64 -8.08 -13.86 -23.42
C LEU A 64 -9.53 -14.09 -22.96
N GLU A 65 -10.35 -14.71 -23.80
CA GLU A 65 -11.73 -15.04 -23.44
C GLU A 65 -11.78 -15.99 -22.23
N ASN A 66 -11.00 -17.06 -22.27
CA ASN A 66 -10.94 -18.05 -21.19
C ASN A 66 -10.49 -17.46 -19.84
N ILE A 67 -9.48 -16.60 -19.84
CA ILE A 67 -8.99 -15.99 -18.59
C ILE A 67 -10.00 -15.00 -18.03
N ARG A 68 -10.72 -14.25 -18.88
CA ARG A 68 -11.78 -13.31 -18.46
C ARG A 68 -12.96 -14.05 -17.83
N GLU A 69 -13.40 -15.14 -18.43
CA GLU A 69 -14.52 -15.94 -17.93
C GLU A 69 -14.23 -16.61 -16.59
N LYS A 70 -12.99 -17.09 -16.40
CA LYS A 70 -12.61 -17.88 -15.21
C LYS A 70 -12.16 -17.06 -14.00
N SER A 71 -11.77 -15.81 -14.18
CA SER A 71 -11.12 -15.00 -13.13
C SER A 71 -12.10 -14.44 -12.08
N GLY A 72 -13.40 -14.45 -12.31
CA GLY A 72 -14.38 -13.89 -11.39
C GLY A 72 -14.12 -12.41 -11.11
N THR A 73 -14.30 -11.99 -9.85
CA THR A 73 -14.12 -10.60 -9.42
C THR A 73 -12.75 -10.33 -8.78
N SER A 74 -11.88 -11.34 -8.71
CA SER A 74 -10.59 -11.22 -8.02
C SER A 74 -9.57 -10.43 -8.83
N VAL A 75 -9.67 -10.46 -10.16
CA VAL A 75 -8.71 -9.84 -11.09
C VAL A 75 -9.45 -8.92 -12.05
N LYS A 76 -8.89 -7.72 -12.23
CA LYS A 76 -9.26 -6.80 -13.28
C LYS A 76 -8.26 -6.91 -14.42
N TRP A 77 -8.65 -7.61 -15.50
CA TRP A 77 -7.80 -7.72 -16.68
C TRP A 77 -7.83 -6.42 -17.48
N VAL A 78 -6.64 -5.88 -17.72
CA VAL A 78 -6.45 -4.67 -18.54
C VAL A 78 -5.69 -5.04 -19.79
N GLN A 79 -6.38 -5.05 -20.92
CA GLN A 79 -5.73 -5.29 -22.20
C GLN A 79 -5.02 -4.03 -22.65
N VAL A 80 -3.72 -4.16 -22.96
CA VAL A 80 -2.87 -3.09 -23.45
C VAL A 80 -2.31 -3.46 -24.83
N ALA A 81 -2.00 -2.43 -25.62
CA ALA A 81 -1.66 -2.64 -27.03
C ALA A 81 -0.24 -3.22 -27.25
N SER A 82 0.69 -2.99 -26.32
CA SER A 82 2.07 -3.44 -26.47
C SER A 82 2.76 -3.73 -25.15
N VAL A 83 3.90 -4.42 -25.22
CA VAL A 83 4.78 -4.67 -24.06
C VAL A 83 5.34 -3.36 -23.50
N GLU A 84 5.60 -2.38 -24.34
CA GLU A 84 6.09 -1.06 -23.96
C GLU A 84 5.03 -0.31 -23.14
N GLU A 85 3.77 -0.35 -23.58
CA GLU A 85 2.65 0.24 -22.84
C GLU A 85 2.45 -0.46 -21.48
N MET A 86 2.52 -1.79 -21.46
CA MET A 86 2.47 -2.57 -20.22
C MET A 86 3.60 -2.15 -19.26
N LYS A 87 4.84 -2.05 -19.74
CA LYS A 87 5.97 -1.62 -18.90
C LYS A 87 5.77 -0.21 -18.39
N LYS A 88 5.33 0.72 -19.23
CA LYS A 88 5.01 2.09 -18.80
C LYS A 88 3.94 2.14 -17.72
N GLY A 89 2.90 1.31 -17.83
CA GLY A 89 1.88 1.19 -16.77
C GLY A 89 2.44 0.55 -15.50
N MET A 90 3.41 -0.39 -15.60
CA MET A 90 4.10 -0.92 -14.44
C MET A 90 4.99 0.12 -13.75
N ASP A 91 5.70 0.97 -14.53
CA ASP A 91 6.46 2.11 -14.00
C ASP A 91 5.54 3.13 -13.32
N GLY A 92 4.33 3.33 -13.88
CA GLY A 92 3.27 4.16 -13.31
C GLY A 92 2.47 3.51 -12.17
N GLN A 93 2.87 2.31 -11.71
CA GLN A 93 2.18 1.58 -10.62
C GLN A 93 0.71 1.21 -10.92
N GLU A 94 0.37 1.03 -12.20
CA GLU A 94 -0.99 0.68 -12.63
C GLU A 94 -1.27 -0.83 -12.55
N TYR A 95 -0.22 -1.69 -12.66
CA TYR A 95 -0.36 -3.16 -12.74
C TYR A 95 0.58 -3.88 -11.80
N TYR A 96 0.07 -4.87 -11.07
CA TYR A 96 0.87 -5.76 -10.20
C TYR A 96 1.61 -6.83 -10.99
N ALA A 97 1.05 -7.24 -12.11
CA ALA A 97 1.67 -8.20 -13.01
C ALA A 97 1.15 -8.02 -14.44
N GLY A 98 1.78 -8.69 -15.40
CA GLY A 98 1.35 -8.72 -16.79
C GLY A 98 1.61 -10.07 -17.45
N LEU A 99 0.76 -10.41 -18.40
CA LEU A 99 0.89 -11.59 -19.25
C LEU A 99 1.10 -11.16 -20.69
N VAL A 100 2.13 -11.69 -21.34
CA VAL A 100 2.42 -11.44 -22.76
C VAL A 100 2.21 -12.73 -23.55
N ILE A 101 1.27 -12.69 -24.49
CA ILE A 101 1.04 -13.73 -25.48
C ILE A 101 1.87 -13.35 -26.71
N PRO A 102 2.81 -14.21 -27.18
CA PRO A 102 3.72 -13.86 -28.26
C PRO A 102 3.01 -13.83 -29.61
N LYS A 103 3.62 -13.13 -30.59
CA LYS A 103 3.07 -12.94 -31.93
C LYS A 103 2.86 -14.23 -32.73
N ASP A 104 3.66 -15.24 -32.45
CA ASP A 104 3.70 -16.55 -33.12
C ASP A 104 2.92 -17.64 -32.35
N PHE A 105 2.15 -17.26 -31.34
CA PHE A 105 1.45 -18.20 -30.45
C PHE A 105 0.55 -19.17 -31.21
N SER A 106 -0.33 -18.67 -32.11
CA SER A 106 -1.19 -19.52 -32.94
C SER A 106 -0.42 -20.43 -33.88
N ALA A 107 0.65 -19.91 -34.49
CA ALA A 107 1.46 -20.69 -35.41
C ALA A 107 2.16 -21.86 -34.71
N LYS A 108 2.78 -21.59 -33.57
CA LYS A 108 3.41 -22.62 -32.73
C LYS A 108 2.43 -23.62 -32.18
N GLN A 109 1.25 -23.17 -31.78
CA GLN A 109 0.19 -24.08 -31.37
C GLN A 109 -0.25 -25.02 -32.49
N ALA A 110 -0.35 -24.50 -33.73
CA ALA A 110 -0.65 -25.35 -34.90
C ALA A 110 0.48 -26.32 -35.22
N SER A 111 1.75 -25.97 -34.95
CA SER A 111 2.90 -26.87 -35.21
C SER A 111 2.95 -28.09 -34.29
N LEU A 112 2.29 -28.06 -33.11
CA LEU A 112 2.33 -29.15 -32.15
C LEU A 112 1.84 -30.51 -32.71
N GLN A 113 1.03 -30.49 -33.78
CA GLN A 113 0.54 -31.68 -34.45
C GLN A 113 1.38 -32.06 -35.69
N THR A 114 2.44 -31.31 -35.97
CA THR A 114 3.31 -31.54 -37.14
C THR A 114 4.54 -32.39 -36.76
N ALA A 115 5.37 -32.70 -37.79
CA ALA A 115 6.63 -33.40 -37.56
C ALA A 115 7.69 -32.55 -36.86
N GLU A 116 7.59 -31.22 -36.92
CA GLU A 116 8.51 -30.24 -36.30
C GLU A 116 7.70 -29.36 -35.33
N PRO A 117 7.38 -29.85 -34.12
CA PRO A 117 6.64 -29.11 -33.15
C PRO A 117 7.52 -28.04 -32.45
N GLU A 118 6.97 -26.85 -32.19
CA GLU A 118 7.63 -25.80 -31.44
C GLU A 118 6.75 -25.35 -30.27
N ALA A 119 7.37 -25.18 -29.10
CA ALA A 119 6.70 -24.57 -27.93
C ALA A 119 6.58 -23.05 -28.10
N ALA A 120 5.44 -22.50 -27.70
CA ALA A 120 5.27 -21.05 -27.60
C ALA A 120 5.86 -20.55 -26.28
N GLN A 121 6.47 -19.34 -26.29
CA GLN A 121 6.99 -18.75 -25.04
C GLN A 121 6.06 -17.65 -24.55
N MET A 122 5.33 -17.87 -23.45
CA MET A 122 4.58 -16.83 -22.76
C MET A 122 5.44 -16.17 -21.69
N GLU A 123 5.35 -14.83 -21.58
CA GLU A 123 6.07 -14.08 -20.55
C GLU A 123 5.11 -13.60 -19.47
N VAL A 124 5.42 -13.95 -18.22
CA VAL A 124 4.78 -13.44 -17.00
C VAL A 124 5.70 -12.39 -16.41
N VAL A 125 5.24 -11.14 -16.37
CA VAL A 125 5.99 -10.01 -15.77
C VAL A 125 5.37 -9.67 -14.43
N VAL A 126 6.20 -9.63 -13.37
CA VAL A 126 5.73 -9.35 -11.99
C VAL A 126 6.37 -8.04 -11.51
N ASN A 127 5.52 -7.08 -11.12
CA ASN A 127 5.94 -5.77 -10.61
C ASN A 127 6.17 -5.85 -9.09
N GLN A 128 7.39 -6.17 -8.68
CA GLN A 128 7.72 -6.38 -7.27
C GLN A 128 7.82 -5.09 -6.45
N GLY A 129 7.96 -3.92 -7.09
CA GLY A 129 8.06 -2.62 -6.43
C GLY A 129 6.76 -2.12 -5.83
N MET A 130 5.61 -2.61 -6.28
CA MET A 130 4.31 -2.25 -5.75
C MET A 130 4.08 -2.84 -4.34
N ASN A 131 3.08 -3.65 -4.15
CA ASN A 131 2.86 -4.37 -2.90
C ASN A 131 3.31 -5.82 -3.06
N THR A 132 4.27 -6.28 -2.28
CA THR A 132 4.87 -7.61 -2.43
C THR A 132 3.86 -8.74 -2.32
N ALA A 133 2.89 -8.64 -1.41
CA ALA A 133 1.86 -9.67 -1.24
C ALA A 133 0.97 -9.75 -2.48
N ALA A 134 0.49 -8.61 -2.99
CA ALA A 134 -0.35 -8.53 -4.18
C ALA A 134 0.42 -8.95 -5.45
N SER A 135 1.66 -8.48 -5.62
CA SER A 135 2.51 -8.84 -6.76
C SER A 135 2.83 -10.34 -6.78
N THR A 136 3.14 -10.93 -5.64
CA THR A 136 3.37 -12.37 -5.52
C THR A 136 2.10 -13.16 -5.86
N MET A 137 0.95 -12.73 -5.35
CA MET A 137 -0.34 -13.36 -5.65
C MET A 137 -0.68 -13.25 -7.13
N ALA A 138 -0.51 -12.07 -7.74
CA ALA A 138 -0.74 -11.86 -9.17
C ALA A 138 0.18 -12.76 -10.02
N GLY A 139 1.45 -12.85 -9.66
CA GLY A 139 2.40 -13.74 -10.32
C GLY A 139 2.03 -15.23 -10.19
N GLN A 140 1.58 -15.67 -9.01
CA GLN A 140 1.10 -17.05 -8.80
C GLN A 140 -0.17 -17.33 -9.61
N MET A 141 -1.12 -16.38 -9.67
CA MET A 141 -2.32 -16.50 -10.50
C MET A 141 -1.96 -16.65 -11.99
N LEU A 142 -1.07 -15.82 -12.52
CA LEU A 142 -0.62 -15.91 -13.91
C LEU A 142 0.12 -17.21 -14.20
N ASN A 143 0.99 -17.66 -13.31
CA ASN A 143 1.63 -18.96 -13.42
C ASN A 143 0.61 -20.10 -13.49
N GLY A 144 -0.41 -20.07 -12.62
CA GLY A 144 -1.51 -21.03 -12.65
C GLY A 144 -2.33 -21.00 -13.96
N VAL A 145 -2.53 -19.82 -14.53
CA VAL A 145 -3.18 -19.68 -15.84
C VAL A 145 -2.37 -20.36 -16.94
N VAL A 146 -1.05 -20.11 -16.99
CA VAL A 146 -0.17 -20.75 -18.00
C VAL A 146 -0.13 -22.26 -17.80
N ASP A 147 -0.08 -22.75 -16.56
CA ASP A 147 -0.09 -24.19 -16.26
C ASP A 147 -1.40 -24.86 -16.68
N GLN A 148 -2.55 -24.20 -16.48
CA GLN A 148 -3.85 -24.67 -16.97
C GLN A 148 -3.94 -24.68 -18.49
N LEU A 149 -3.38 -23.66 -19.16
CA LEU A 149 -3.30 -23.63 -20.62
C LEU A 149 -2.43 -24.78 -21.14
N ASN A 150 -1.27 -25.02 -20.56
CA ASN A 150 -0.41 -26.15 -20.90
C ASN A 150 -1.17 -27.48 -20.82
N GLN A 151 -1.87 -27.71 -19.72
CA GLN A 151 -2.66 -28.93 -19.57
C GLN A 151 -3.78 -29.05 -20.61
N SER A 152 -4.49 -27.95 -20.86
CA SER A 152 -5.59 -27.91 -21.83
C SER A 152 -5.09 -28.18 -23.25
N ILE A 153 -4.02 -27.51 -23.68
CA ILE A 153 -3.40 -27.65 -24.98
C ILE A 153 -2.89 -29.08 -25.18
N ARG A 154 -2.17 -29.61 -24.20
CA ARG A 154 -1.68 -31.00 -24.23
C ARG A 154 -2.82 -31.97 -24.46
N THR A 155 -3.91 -31.87 -23.70
CA THR A 155 -5.08 -32.74 -23.85
C THR A 155 -5.71 -32.60 -25.24
N GLN A 156 -5.94 -31.38 -25.71
CA GLN A 156 -6.53 -31.14 -27.03
C GLN A 156 -5.68 -31.66 -28.18
N VAL A 157 -4.36 -31.49 -28.11
CA VAL A 157 -3.44 -31.97 -29.14
C VAL A 157 -3.40 -33.49 -29.13
N MET A 158 -3.29 -34.12 -27.96
CA MET A 158 -3.31 -35.60 -27.85
C MET A 158 -4.59 -36.20 -28.36
N ASP A 159 -5.76 -35.65 -27.96
CA ASP A 159 -7.06 -36.12 -28.46
C ASP A 159 -7.19 -35.93 -29.96
N GLY A 160 -6.70 -34.81 -30.50
CA GLY A 160 -6.66 -34.53 -31.95
C GLY A 160 -5.82 -35.57 -32.71
N MET A 161 -4.62 -35.91 -32.19
CA MET A 161 -3.76 -36.91 -32.80
C MET A 161 -4.37 -38.32 -32.75
N VAL A 162 -4.96 -38.72 -31.62
CA VAL A 162 -5.67 -40.00 -31.50
C VAL A 162 -6.84 -40.08 -32.48
N ASN A 163 -7.63 -39.01 -32.62
CA ASN A 163 -8.74 -38.97 -33.57
C ASN A 163 -8.29 -39.03 -35.06
N GLN A 164 -7.04 -38.61 -35.33
CA GLN A 164 -6.40 -38.73 -36.65
C GLN A 164 -5.73 -40.11 -36.85
N GLY A 165 -5.83 -41.03 -35.89
CA GLY A 165 -5.33 -42.37 -35.98
C GLY A 165 -3.83 -42.53 -35.58
N ALA A 166 -3.27 -41.51 -34.93
CA ALA A 166 -1.91 -41.62 -34.41
C ALA A 166 -1.87 -42.65 -33.25
N THR A 167 -0.90 -43.62 -33.34
CA THR A 167 -0.71 -44.65 -32.32
C THR A 167 0.58 -44.45 -31.52
N SER A 168 1.42 -43.49 -31.91
CA SER A 168 2.67 -43.17 -31.23
C SER A 168 3.02 -41.69 -31.45
N LEU A 169 3.82 -41.16 -30.56
CA LEU A 169 4.43 -39.81 -30.68
C LEU A 169 5.89 -39.95 -31.06
N SER A 170 6.43 -39.00 -31.82
CA SER A 170 7.90 -38.91 -31.96
C SER A 170 8.52 -38.40 -30.65
N MET A 171 9.84 -38.56 -30.50
CA MET A 171 10.53 -38.07 -29.33
C MET A 171 10.40 -36.57 -29.20
N GLU A 172 10.52 -35.82 -30.32
CA GLU A 172 10.38 -34.37 -30.39
C GLU A 172 8.96 -33.95 -30.01
N GLN A 173 7.94 -34.64 -30.50
CA GLN A 173 6.55 -34.37 -30.11
C GLN A 173 6.30 -34.61 -28.64
N ALA A 174 6.86 -35.70 -28.08
CA ALA A 174 6.70 -35.99 -26.66
C ALA A 174 7.40 -34.96 -25.77
N GLU A 175 8.55 -34.44 -26.17
CA GLU A 175 9.32 -33.45 -25.44
C GLU A 175 8.56 -32.09 -25.45
N VAL A 176 8.11 -31.60 -26.60
CA VAL A 176 7.37 -30.33 -26.68
C VAL A 176 5.99 -30.42 -26.04
N LEU A 177 5.30 -31.56 -26.15
CA LEU A 177 4.03 -31.77 -25.47
C LEU A 177 4.14 -31.93 -23.95
N ALA A 178 5.31 -32.18 -23.43
CA ALA A 178 5.52 -32.13 -21.98
C ALA A 178 5.27 -30.69 -21.45
N ASP A 179 5.68 -29.66 -22.21
CA ASP A 179 5.49 -28.24 -21.85
C ASP A 179 5.24 -27.38 -23.10
N PRO A 180 4.02 -27.47 -23.72
CA PRO A 180 3.71 -26.81 -24.99
C PRO A 180 3.73 -25.28 -24.95
N ILE A 181 3.73 -24.70 -23.76
CA ILE A 181 4.01 -23.29 -23.52
C ILE A 181 5.17 -23.18 -22.53
N GLU A 182 6.29 -22.71 -23.02
CA GLU A 182 7.41 -22.31 -22.16
C GLU A 182 7.05 -21.06 -21.37
N LYS A 183 7.25 -21.12 -20.06
CA LYS A 183 6.96 -20.01 -19.16
C LYS A 183 8.21 -19.22 -18.86
N LYS A 184 8.26 -17.96 -19.26
CA LYS A 184 9.31 -17.00 -18.90
C LYS A 184 8.77 -16.05 -17.81
N VAL A 185 9.39 -16.08 -16.63
CA VAL A 185 9.01 -15.15 -15.54
C VAL A 185 10.04 -14.04 -15.42
N THR A 186 9.61 -12.81 -15.56
CA THR A 186 10.45 -11.60 -15.44
C THR A 186 9.95 -10.77 -14.27
N ASN A 187 10.84 -10.43 -13.33
CA ASN A 187 10.52 -9.53 -12.23
C ASN A 187 11.07 -8.14 -12.51
N VAL A 188 10.21 -7.12 -12.45
CA VAL A 188 10.58 -5.69 -12.58
C VAL A 188 10.49 -5.00 -11.22
N HIS A 189 11.16 -3.85 -11.07
CA HIS A 189 11.22 -3.06 -9.83
C HIS A 189 11.54 -3.92 -8.62
N LYS A 190 12.56 -4.77 -8.74
CA LYS A 190 12.95 -5.68 -7.68
C LYS A 190 13.35 -4.90 -6.43
N PRO A 191 12.72 -5.13 -5.28
CA PRO A 191 13.22 -4.61 -4.03
C PRO A 191 14.63 -5.17 -3.81
N GLY A 192 15.59 -4.27 -3.54
CA GLY A 192 16.99 -4.65 -3.30
C GLY A 192 17.14 -5.54 -2.06
N GLU A 193 18.38 -5.95 -1.80
CA GLU A 193 18.73 -6.62 -0.54
C GLU A 193 18.38 -5.72 0.65
N ASN A 194 18.06 -6.32 1.80
CA ASN A 194 17.66 -5.61 3.02
C ASN A 194 16.43 -4.71 2.89
N SER A 195 15.55 -5.00 1.94
CA SER A 195 14.29 -4.27 1.72
C SER A 195 13.11 -4.76 2.56
N ALA A 196 13.33 -5.69 3.51
CA ALA A 196 12.25 -6.40 4.23
C ALA A 196 11.23 -7.04 3.25
N ASN A 197 11.71 -7.67 2.19
CA ASN A 197 10.89 -8.20 1.08
C ASN A 197 9.96 -7.12 0.47
N GLY A 198 10.47 -5.90 0.22
CA GLY A 198 9.69 -4.80 -0.32
C GLY A 198 8.81 -4.06 0.70
N ASN A 199 8.92 -4.38 1.99
CA ASN A 199 8.17 -3.72 3.07
C ASN A 199 9.01 -2.70 3.86
N SER A 200 10.21 -2.34 3.41
CA SER A 200 11.03 -1.30 4.05
C SER A 200 10.28 0.05 4.22
N PRO A 201 9.46 0.54 3.27
CA PRO A 201 8.63 1.72 3.49
C PRO A 201 7.68 1.60 4.69
N VAL A 202 7.05 0.44 4.86
CA VAL A 202 6.15 0.16 6.00
C VAL A 202 6.94 0.09 7.31
N SER A 203 8.16 -0.47 7.29
CA SER A 203 9.01 -0.59 8.48
C SER A 203 9.43 0.77 9.06
N LEU A 204 9.55 1.80 8.21
CA LEU A 204 9.89 3.17 8.63
C LEU A 204 8.70 3.93 9.25
N PHE A 205 7.48 3.47 9.03
CA PHE A 205 6.28 4.13 9.57
C PHE A 205 6.24 4.14 11.09
N GLN A 206 6.42 2.98 11.73
CA GLN A 206 6.27 2.87 13.18
C GLN A 206 7.22 3.79 13.96
N PRO A 207 8.55 3.82 13.70
CA PRO A 207 9.44 4.71 14.42
C PRO A 207 9.14 6.20 14.16
N LEU A 208 8.79 6.59 12.93
CA LEU A 208 8.42 7.98 12.61
C LEU A 208 7.13 8.40 13.33
N TRP A 209 6.11 7.53 13.31
CA TRP A 209 4.86 7.80 14.00
C TRP A 209 5.04 7.97 15.49
N MET A 210 5.81 7.06 16.12
CA MET A 210 6.08 7.10 17.57
C MET A 210 6.89 8.33 17.95
N ALA A 211 7.88 8.74 17.15
CA ALA A 211 8.64 9.95 17.37
C ALA A 211 7.74 11.20 17.28
N SER A 212 6.86 11.27 16.27
CA SER A 212 5.93 12.38 16.08
C SER A 212 4.90 12.44 17.21
N LEU A 213 4.33 11.30 17.61
CA LEU A 213 3.35 11.19 18.70
C LEU A 213 3.98 11.56 20.06
N GLY A 214 5.14 11.00 20.36
CA GLY A 214 5.84 11.26 21.62
C GLY A 214 6.24 12.72 21.75
N SER A 215 6.77 13.31 20.68
CA SER A 215 7.15 14.73 20.64
C SER A 215 5.95 15.65 20.78
N ALA A 216 4.86 15.40 20.05
CA ALA A 216 3.64 16.19 20.15
C ALA A 216 3.04 16.11 21.56
N ALA A 217 2.98 14.91 22.15
CA ALA A 217 2.51 14.71 23.52
C ALA A 217 3.40 15.44 24.56
N LEU A 218 4.72 15.33 24.43
CA LEU A 218 5.67 16.00 25.30
C LEU A 218 5.45 17.52 25.29
N ILE A 219 5.43 18.13 24.10
CA ILE A 219 5.21 19.58 23.94
C ILE A 219 3.82 19.98 24.44
N PHE A 220 2.79 19.18 24.18
CA PHE A 220 1.44 19.45 24.71
C PHE A 220 1.42 19.50 26.24
N PHE A 221 2.05 18.54 26.92
CA PHE A 221 2.09 18.56 28.41
C PHE A 221 2.96 19.70 28.97
N LEU A 222 4.04 20.09 28.27
CA LEU A 222 4.83 21.26 28.64
C LEU A 222 4.03 22.56 28.52
N VAL A 223 3.36 22.75 27.38
CA VAL A 223 2.52 23.95 27.12
C VAL A 223 1.36 24.04 28.13
N ARG A 224 0.74 22.91 28.47
CA ARG A 224 -0.37 22.86 29.43
C ARG A 224 0.01 23.30 30.85
N LYS A 225 1.28 23.14 31.26
CA LYS A 225 1.78 23.60 32.56
C LYS A 225 1.99 25.11 32.62
N GLY A 226 2.08 25.79 31.49
CA GLY A 226 2.28 27.24 31.42
C GLY A 226 0.95 27.98 31.63
N THR A 227 1.02 29.14 32.29
CA THR A 227 -0.10 30.07 32.42
C THR A 227 -0.11 31.02 31.22
N VAL A 228 -1.22 31.14 30.55
CA VAL A 228 -1.41 32.02 29.39
C VAL A 228 -2.42 33.09 29.77
N SER A 229 -1.98 34.35 29.85
CA SER A 229 -2.78 35.48 30.35
C SER A 229 -3.47 36.28 29.24
N SER A 230 -3.15 36.05 27.96
CA SER A 230 -3.76 36.78 26.86
C SER A 230 -3.89 35.97 25.59
N ARG A 231 -4.83 36.30 24.69
CA ARG A 231 -4.98 35.68 23.37
C ARG A 231 -3.69 35.78 22.53
N LYS A 232 -3.00 36.95 22.60
CA LYS A 232 -1.73 37.14 21.88
C LYS A 232 -0.67 36.17 22.37
N GLN A 233 -0.57 35.98 23.68
CA GLN A 233 0.38 35.01 24.29
C GLN A 233 0.01 33.57 23.91
N SER A 234 -1.27 33.21 23.89
CA SER A 234 -1.71 31.88 23.43
C SER A 234 -1.30 31.61 21.99
N LEU A 235 -1.52 32.57 21.09
CA LEU A 235 -1.12 32.45 19.70
C LEU A 235 0.41 32.31 19.55
N LEU A 236 1.19 33.11 20.29
CA LEU A 236 2.66 33.00 20.28
C LEU A 236 3.15 31.64 20.76
N VAL A 237 2.50 31.07 21.79
CA VAL A 237 2.83 29.72 22.30
C VAL A 237 2.53 28.69 21.21
N LYS A 238 1.40 28.78 20.50
CA LYS A 238 1.07 27.87 19.41
C LYS A 238 2.01 28.00 18.21
N ALA A 239 2.36 29.23 17.84
CA ALA A 239 3.37 29.47 16.82
C ALA A 239 4.77 28.91 17.23
N GLY A 240 5.16 29.11 18.49
CA GLY A 240 6.38 28.51 19.05
C GLY A 240 6.35 26.99 19.03
N GLN A 241 5.20 26.38 19.36
CA GLN A 241 4.98 24.94 19.26
C GLN A 241 5.19 24.44 17.82
N ALA A 242 4.62 25.12 16.83
CA ALA A 242 4.83 24.79 15.43
C ALA A 242 6.29 24.95 15.00
N ALA A 243 6.97 26.03 15.43
CA ALA A 243 8.38 26.26 15.11
C ALA A 243 9.32 25.19 15.70
N VAL A 244 9.09 24.77 16.94
CA VAL A 244 9.83 23.65 17.56
C VAL A 244 9.54 22.37 16.80
N GLY A 245 8.31 22.18 16.30
CA GLY A 245 7.93 21.05 15.47
C GLY A 245 8.79 20.90 14.21
N VAL A 246 9.20 22.01 13.58
CA VAL A 246 10.12 21.96 12.42
C VAL A 246 11.46 21.35 12.80
N VAL A 247 12.05 21.78 13.94
CA VAL A 247 13.32 21.23 14.41
C VAL A 247 13.20 19.74 14.72
N ILE A 248 12.12 19.34 15.40
CA ILE A 248 11.83 17.93 15.70
C ILE A 248 11.73 17.13 14.39
N ALA A 249 10.98 17.65 13.41
CA ALA A 249 10.79 16.99 12.14
C ALA A 249 12.10 16.78 11.36
N LEU A 250 12.98 17.77 11.34
CA LEU A 250 14.31 17.63 10.74
C LEU A 250 15.14 16.55 11.45
N VAL A 251 15.16 16.57 12.79
CA VAL A 251 15.87 15.54 13.57
C VAL A 251 15.29 14.15 13.29
N VAL A 252 13.96 14.01 13.21
CA VAL A 252 13.32 12.73 12.93
C VAL A 252 13.60 12.28 11.49
N GLY A 253 13.45 13.16 10.49
CA GLY A 253 13.65 12.80 9.08
C GLY A 253 15.09 12.37 8.79
N PHE A 254 16.07 13.21 9.15
CA PHE A 254 17.49 12.91 8.93
C PHE A 254 18.00 11.80 9.86
N GLY A 255 17.57 11.80 11.12
CA GLY A 255 17.97 10.79 12.10
C GLY A 255 17.42 9.41 11.75
N LEU A 256 16.15 9.31 11.33
CA LEU A 256 15.56 8.04 10.92
C LEU A 256 16.20 7.51 9.63
N SER A 257 16.47 8.38 8.64
CA SER A 257 17.16 7.97 7.41
C SER A 257 18.55 7.44 7.72
N TRP A 258 19.31 8.11 8.62
CA TRP A 258 20.62 7.67 9.05
C TRP A 258 20.54 6.32 9.78
N VAL A 259 19.66 6.17 10.76
CA VAL A 259 19.49 4.90 11.48
C VAL A 259 19.07 3.78 10.53
N ALA A 260 18.16 4.06 9.60
CA ALA A 260 17.68 3.07 8.65
C ALA A 260 18.78 2.60 7.69
N SER A 261 19.60 3.52 7.14
CA SER A 261 20.67 3.16 6.21
C SER A 261 21.87 2.56 6.90
N ASP A 262 22.42 3.24 7.93
CA ASP A 262 23.74 2.92 8.48
C ASP A 262 23.71 1.90 9.63
N ILE A 263 22.61 1.84 10.39
CA ILE A 263 22.48 0.92 11.53
C ILE A 263 21.66 -0.31 11.17
N VAL A 264 20.48 -0.11 10.55
CA VAL A 264 19.57 -1.20 10.17
C VAL A 264 19.98 -1.83 8.84
N GLY A 265 20.64 -1.05 7.96
CA GLY A 265 21.12 -1.50 6.67
C GLY A 265 20.05 -1.54 5.58
N ILE A 266 18.95 -0.78 5.71
CA ILE A 266 17.95 -0.64 4.66
C ILE A 266 18.58 0.11 3.49
N HIS A 267 18.45 -0.44 2.28
CA HIS A 267 18.89 0.25 1.09
C HIS A 267 17.99 1.46 0.81
N ILE A 268 18.56 2.67 0.90
CA ILE A 268 17.91 3.94 0.58
C ILE A 268 18.58 4.49 -0.69
N PRO A 269 17.89 4.52 -1.84
CA PRO A 269 18.48 4.95 -3.11
C PRO A 269 18.96 6.41 -3.08
N ASP A 270 18.14 7.33 -2.60
CA ASP A 270 18.50 8.73 -2.37
C ASP A 270 18.27 9.11 -0.92
N TYR A 271 19.38 9.29 -0.19
CA TYR A 271 19.36 9.63 1.22
C TYR A 271 18.75 11.02 1.47
N MET A 272 19.11 12.02 0.65
CA MET A 272 18.68 13.40 0.90
C MET A 272 17.19 13.57 0.64
N ASP A 273 16.70 13.05 -0.46
CA ASP A 273 15.28 13.08 -0.83
C ASP A 273 14.44 12.34 0.22
N THR A 274 14.90 11.15 0.63
CA THR A 274 14.25 10.37 1.68
C THR A 274 14.21 11.11 3.01
N ALA A 275 15.31 11.72 3.44
CA ALA A 275 15.38 12.47 4.70
C ALA A 275 14.44 13.68 4.70
N ILE A 276 14.38 14.42 3.59
CA ILE A 276 13.48 15.56 3.44
C ILE A 276 12.02 15.09 3.42
N PHE A 277 11.71 14.03 2.68
CA PHE A 277 10.35 13.46 2.64
C PHE A 277 9.88 13.01 4.03
N LEU A 278 10.74 12.30 4.78
CA LEU A 278 10.45 11.87 6.15
C LEU A 278 10.33 13.05 7.11
N ALA A 279 11.10 14.13 6.91
CA ALA A 279 10.96 15.35 7.69
C ALA A 279 9.60 16.04 7.44
N ILE A 280 9.18 16.18 6.18
CA ILE A 280 7.85 16.72 5.83
C ILE A 280 6.75 15.85 6.43
N THR A 281 6.86 14.54 6.31
CA THR A 281 5.91 13.59 6.87
C THR A 281 5.81 13.70 8.39
N SER A 282 6.96 13.71 9.08
CA SER A 282 7.03 13.85 10.53
C SER A 282 6.43 15.18 11.00
N TYR A 283 6.70 16.28 10.28
CA TYR A 283 6.12 17.58 10.59
C TYR A 283 4.59 17.58 10.45
N SER A 284 4.09 17.00 9.37
CA SER A 284 2.65 16.88 9.13
C SER A 284 1.95 16.06 10.21
N PHE A 285 2.53 14.92 10.60
CA PHE A 285 1.99 14.10 11.69
C PHE A 285 2.09 14.79 13.05
N TYR A 286 3.21 15.45 13.35
CA TYR A 286 3.37 16.24 14.55
C TYR A 286 2.31 17.34 14.67
N LEU A 287 2.07 18.09 13.58
CA LEU A 287 1.05 19.13 13.55
C LEU A 287 -0.37 18.56 13.70
N MET A 288 -0.68 17.46 13.02
CA MET A 288 -1.97 16.77 13.11
C MET A 288 -2.27 16.34 14.55
N ILE A 289 -1.29 15.68 15.18
CA ILE A 289 -1.42 15.23 16.56
C ILE A 289 -1.55 16.44 17.51
N SER A 290 -0.71 17.46 17.32
CA SER A 290 -0.73 18.68 18.12
C SER A 290 -2.06 19.44 18.02
N ALA A 291 -2.65 19.50 16.82
CA ALA A 291 -3.95 20.14 16.58
C ALA A 291 -5.09 19.40 17.32
N VAL A 292 -5.12 18.08 17.23
CA VAL A 292 -6.11 17.24 17.93
C VAL A 292 -5.94 17.35 19.45
N LEU A 293 -4.70 17.32 19.95
CA LEU A 293 -4.44 17.51 21.38
C LEU A 293 -4.81 18.91 21.87
N ALA A 294 -4.69 19.92 21.02
CA ALA A 294 -5.11 21.28 21.36
C ALA A 294 -6.64 21.39 21.54
N ILE A 295 -7.43 20.58 20.83
CA ILE A 295 -8.90 20.60 20.89
C ILE A 295 -9.41 19.61 21.95
N LEU A 296 -8.97 18.35 21.88
CA LEU A 296 -9.49 17.25 22.72
C LEU A 296 -8.71 17.05 24.03
N GLY A 297 -7.61 17.78 24.20
CA GLY A 297 -6.68 17.54 25.32
C GLY A 297 -6.05 16.17 25.25
N SER A 298 -5.65 15.64 26.41
CA SER A 298 -5.02 14.29 26.49
C SER A 298 -5.96 13.15 26.05
N LYS A 299 -7.26 13.38 25.92
CA LYS A 299 -8.24 12.40 25.41
C LYS A 299 -8.02 12.06 23.94
N GLY A 300 -7.29 12.91 23.19
CA GLY A 300 -6.92 12.63 21.81
C GLY A 300 -5.79 11.58 21.66
N LEU A 301 -4.97 11.33 22.68
CA LEU A 301 -3.85 10.39 22.57
C LEU A 301 -4.27 8.95 22.22
N PRO A 302 -5.30 8.36 22.82
CA PRO A 302 -5.74 7.00 22.46
C PRO A 302 -6.11 6.84 20.98
N VAL A 303 -6.64 7.88 20.35
CA VAL A 303 -7.00 7.86 18.93
C VAL A 303 -5.77 7.57 18.07
N PHE A 304 -4.65 8.24 18.33
CA PHE A 304 -3.41 8.02 17.59
C PHE A 304 -2.73 6.70 17.92
N GLY A 305 -2.91 6.20 19.15
CA GLY A 305 -2.53 4.83 19.51
C GLY A 305 -3.31 3.79 18.70
N LEU A 306 -4.63 3.94 18.60
CA LEU A 306 -5.47 3.07 17.77
C LEU A 306 -5.09 3.15 16.29
N MET A 307 -4.83 4.36 15.76
CA MET A 307 -4.38 4.52 14.37
C MET A 307 -3.08 3.77 14.09
N LEU A 308 -2.14 3.70 15.03
CA LEU A 308 -0.92 2.91 14.89
C LEU A 308 -1.24 1.41 14.73
N PHE A 309 -2.07 0.87 15.62
CA PHE A 309 -2.39 -0.56 15.61
C PHE A 309 -3.25 -0.98 14.41
N PHE A 310 -4.21 -0.15 14.01
CA PHE A 310 -5.02 -0.42 12.80
C PHE A 310 -4.26 -0.14 11.52
N GLY A 311 -3.42 0.88 11.50
CA GLY A 311 -2.69 1.31 10.30
C GLY A 311 -1.69 0.26 9.84
N LEU A 312 -0.91 -0.31 10.76
CA LEU A 312 0.19 -1.20 10.40
C LEU A 312 -0.25 -2.43 9.56
N PRO A 313 -1.27 -3.21 9.95
CA PRO A 313 -1.76 -4.31 9.13
C PRO A 313 -2.29 -3.87 7.76
N LEU A 314 -2.98 -2.72 7.70
CA LEU A 314 -3.55 -2.20 6.46
C LEU A 314 -2.48 -1.70 5.48
N LEU A 315 -1.34 -1.22 5.98
CA LEU A 315 -0.21 -0.75 5.16
C LEU A 315 0.61 -1.89 4.54
N THR A 316 0.53 -3.10 5.10
CA THR A 316 1.25 -4.27 4.58
C THR A 316 0.55 -4.93 3.39
N LEU A 317 -0.75 -4.68 3.23
CA LEU A 317 -1.56 -5.20 2.13
C LEU A 317 -1.83 -4.13 1.08
N ALA A 318 -2.04 -4.58 -0.16
CA ALA A 318 -2.56 -3.71 -1.20
C ALA A 318 -4.04 -3.37 -0.92
N PRO A 319 -4.53 -2.17 -1.31
CA PRO A 319 -5.94 -1.82 -1.13
C PRO A 319 -6.90 -2.85 -1.72
N GLU A 320 -6.57 -3.43 -2.87
CA GLU A 320 -7.35 -4.44 -3.58
C GLU A 320 -7.42 -5.79 -2.85
N MET A 321 -6.57 -6.02 -1.85
CA MET A 321 -6.58 -7.21 -1.00
C MET A 321 -7.39 -7.02 0.28
N LEU A 322 -7.80 -5.79 0.58
CA LEU A 322 -8.55 -5.48 1.79
C LEU A 322 -10.03 -5.86 1.63
N PRO A 323 -10.69 -6.37 2.68
CA PRO A 323 -12.14 -6.49 2.68
C PRO A 323 -12.79 -5.12 2.40
N THR A 324 -13.89 -5.10 1.67
CA THR A 324 -14.56 -3.89 1.15
C THR A 324 -14.76 -2.80 2.21
N PHE A 325 -15.12 -3.19 3.45
CA PHE A 325 -15.27 -2.21 4.54
C PHE A 325 -13.97 -1.46 4.84
N TYR A 326 -12.83 -2.16 4.90
CA TYR A 326 -11.53 -1.53 5.17
C TYR A 326 -11.03 -0.74 3.96
N GLN A 327 -11.26 -1.25 2.76
CA GLN A 327 -10.87 -0.61 1.51
C GLN A 327 -11.59 0.73 1.31
N ASP A 328 -12.92 0.76 1.50
CA ASP A 328 -13.75 1.93 1.14
C ASP A 328 -13.86 2.94 2.27
N TRP A 329 -13.88 2.48 3.53
CA TRP A 329 -14.21 3.33 4.69
C TRP A 329 -13.04 3.65 5.60
N ILE A 330 -11.98 2.85 5.63
CA ILE A 330 -10.86 3.03 6.55
C ILE A 330 -9.60 3.48 5.83
N TYR A 331 -9.16 2.71 4.83
CA TYR A 331 -7.89 2.93 4.13
C TYR A 331 -7.76 4.34 3.53
N PRO A 332 -8.78 4.94 2.87
CA PRO A 332 -8.68 6.26 2.27
C PRO A 332 -8.35 7.38 3.27
N TRP A 333 -8.74 7.20 4.54
CA TRP A 333 -8.55 8.19 5.60
C TRP A 333 -7.26 8.04 6.40
N LEU A 334 -6.47 6.99 6.13
CA LEU A 334 -5.22 6.76 6.86
C LEU A 334 -4.11 7.69 6.36
N PRO A 335 -3.65 8.67 7.16
CA PRO A 335 -2.61 9.60 6.73
C PRO A 335 -1.27 8.91 6.48
N MET A 336 -1.01 7.79 7.18
CA MET A 336 0.23 7.03 7.07
C MET A 336 0.39 6.31 5.73
N ARG A 337 -0.69 6.04 4.99
CA ARG A 337 -0.59 5.42 3.67
C ARG A 337 0.22 6.27 2.70
N PHE A 338 0.04 7.58 2.75
CA PHE A 338 0.77 8.51 1.88
C PHE A 338 2.28 8.50 2.15
N MET A 339 2.70 8.29 3.41
CA MET A 339 4.10 8.07 3.70
C MET A 339 4.64 6.80 3.03
N VAL A 340 3.91 5.69 3.16
CA VAL A 340 4.33 4.39 2.60
C VAL A 340 4.32 4.42 1.07
N GLU A 341 3.29 5.01 0.46
CA GLU A 341 3.18 5.20 -0.98
C GLU A 341 4.35 6.03 -1.53
N GLY A 342 4.62 7.20 -0.94
CA GLY A 342 5.73 8.06 -1.36
C GLY A 342 7.11 7.41 -1.19
N LEU A 343 7.35 6.72 -0.06
CA LEU A 343 8.60 5.97 0.12
C LEU A 343 8.74 4.81 -0.88
N ARG A 344 7.63 4.17 -1.26
CA ARG A 344 7.64 3.09 -2.24
C ARG A 344 8.03 3.60 -3.62
N GLU A 345 7.49 4.75 -4.03
CA GLU A 345 7.88 5.43 -5.27
C GLU A 345 9.37 5.76 -5.30
N MET A 346 9.90 6.27 -4.19
CA MET A 346 11.31 6.64 -4.08
C MET A 346 12.25 5.42 -4.02
N PHE A 347 11.82 4.33 -3.38
CA PHE A 347 12.69 3.17 -3.15
C PHE A 347 12.70 2.17 -4.31
N PHE A 348 11.60 2.05 -5.05
CA PHE A 348 11.42 0.96 -6.02
C PHE A 348 11.12 1.42 -7.45
N PHE A 349 10.81 2.72 -7.66
CA PHE A 349 10.44 3.24 -8.97
C PHE A 349 11.36 4.37 -9.46
N ASP A 350 12.50 4.55 -8.81
CA ASP A 350 13.50 5.58 -9.12
C ASP A 350 12.93 7.01 -9.22
N HIS A 351 11.80 7.24 -8.54
CA HIS A 351 11.24 8.58 -8.41
C HIS A 351 11.93 9.29 -7.24
N GLY A 352 12.58 10.43 -7.51
CA GLY A 352 13.10 11.31 -6.46
C GLY A 352 11.97 12.02 -5.71
N LEU A 353 12.33 12.98 -4.87
CA LEU A 353 11.37 13.85 -4.18
C LEU A 353 10.67 14.76 -5.20
N VAL A 354 9.51 14.35 -5.67
CA VAL A 354 8.67 15.10 -6.62
C VAL A 354 7.33 15.46 -5.98
N TRP A 355 6.72 16.54 -6.48
CA TRP A 355 5.39 16.95 -6.05
C TRP A 355 4.35 16.04 -6.68
N ASN A 356 3.87 15.06 -5.92
CA ASN A 356 2.94 14.01 -6.33
C ASN A 356 1.82 13.83 -5.30
N GLY A 357 0.88 12.92 -5.55
CA GLY A 357 -0.27 12.67 -4.67
C GLY A 357 0.08 12.42 -3.20
N PRO A 358 1.05 11.55 -2.88
CA PRO A 358 1.51 11.33 -1.51
C PRO A 358 2.04 12.59 -0.82
N LEU A 359 2.98 13.31 -1.46
CA LEU A 359 3.58 14.53 -0.89
C LEU A 359 2.56 15.67 -0.76
N GLU A 360 1.68 15.83 -1.76
CA GLU A 360 0.58 16.80 -1.73
C GLU A 360 -0.37 16.53 -0.55
N SER A 361 -0.79 15.28 -0.38
CA SER A 361 -1.69 14.87 0.71
C SER A 361 -1.07 15.11 2.09
N LEU A 362 0.20 14.71 2.29
CA LEU A 362 0.91 14.94 3.54
C LEU A 362 1.05 16.43 3.85
N THR A 363 1.42 17.22 2.84
CA THR A 363 1.54 18.68 2.98
C THR A 363 0.19 19.33 3.31
N ALA A 364 -0.89 18.91 2.65
CA ALA A 364 -2.23 19.38 2.92
C ALA A 364 -2.67 19.08 4.37
N ILE A 365 -2.42 17.84 4.84
CA ILE A 365 -2.66 17.45 6.24
C ILE A 365 -1.88 18.37 7.20
N GLY A 366 -0.60 18.63 6.92
CA GLY A 366 0.25 19.51 7.71
C GLY A 366 -0.28 20.95 7.75
N VAL A 367 -0.62 21.52 6.60
CA VAL A 367 -1.14 22.91 6.48
C VAL A 367 -2.47 23.06 7.20
N VAL A 368 -3.42 22.16 6.96
CA VAL A 368 -4.74 22.19 7.64
C VAL A 368 -4.54 22.08 9.15
N SER A 369 -3.69 21.18 9.59
CA SER A 369 -3.40 20.96 11.02
C SER A 369 -2.71 22.16 11.66
N LEU A 370 -1.82 22.85 10.95
CA LEU A 370 -1.20 24.08 11.40
C LEU A 370 -2.24 25.19 11.60
N ILE A 371 -3.15 25.35 10.65
CA ILE A 371 -4.25 26.33 10.75
C ILE A 371 -5.11 26.01 11.98
N VAL A 372 -5.52 24.75 12.16
CA VAL A 372 -6.31 24.30 13.31
C VAL A 372 -5.57 24.56 14.63
N LEU A 373 -4.27 24.22 14.69
CA LEU A 373 -3.43 24.44 15.87
C LEU A 373 -3.37 25.94 16.23
N LEU A 374 -3.15 26.83 15.25
CA LEU A 374 -3.10 28.28 15.48
C LEU A 374 -4.48 28.83 15.90
N LEU A 375 -5.56 28.40 15.25
CA LEU A 375 -6.93 28.80 15.61
C LEU A 375 -7.31 28.35 17.01
N SER A 376 -6.82 27.20 17.49
CA SER A 376 -7.05 26.76 18.87
C SER A 376 -6.52 27.75 19.92
N GLY A 377 -5.53 28.55 19.56
CA GLY A 377 -5.01 29.62 20.41
C GLY A 377 -6.01 30.75 20.72
N PHE A 378 -6.97 31.00 19.82
CA PHE A 378 -8.02 31.96 20.05
C PHE A 378 -9.14 31.46 20.97
N ILE A 379 -9.43 30.15 20.93
CA ILE A 379 -10.51 29.52 21.72
C ILE A 379 -10.11 29.46 23.19
N HIS A 380 -8.90 29.01 23.51
CA HIS A 380 -8.43 28.87 24.89
C HIS A 380 -8.17 30.22 25.59
N GLY A 381 -7.75 31.26 24.85
CA GLY A 381 -7.63 32.60 25.38
C GLY A 381 -8.96 33.27 25.78
N ALA A 382 -10.10 32.76 25.27
CA ALA A 382 -11.41 33.26 25.65
C ALA A 382 -11.86 32.71 27.03
N HIS A 383 -11.60 31.44 27.30
CA HIS A 383 -11.98 30.82 28.60
C HIS A 383 -11.20 31.39 29.79
N CYS A 384 -9.90 31.72 29.63
CA CYS A 384 -9.15 32.38 30.70
C CYS A 384 -9.68 33.79 31.04
N ILE A 385 -10.09 34.53 30.04
CA ILE A 385 -10.62 35.90 30.26
C ILE A 385 -11.99 35.87 30.93
N GLU A 386 -12.85 34.91 30.63
CA GLU A 386 -14.13 34.71 31.30
C GLU A 386 -13.98 34.27 32.76
N SER A 387 -13.04 33.36 33.05
CA SER A 387 -12.78 32.92 34.42
C SER A 387 -12.19 34.01 35.31
N GLU A 388 -11.31 34.89 34.78
CA GLU A 388 -10.82 36.08 35.51
C GLU A 388 -11.94 37.13 35.73
N LYS A 389 -12.82 37.39 34.77
CA LYS A 389 -13.97 38.26 34.96
C LYS A 389 -14.94 37.71 36.03
N PHE A 390 -15.24 36.39 36.03
CA PHE A 390 -16.07 35.76 37.05
C PHE A 390 -15.45 35.84 38.45
N ALA A 391 -14.12 35.68 38.56
CA ALA A 391 -13.41 35.79 39.83
C ALA A 391 -13.37 37.24 40.34
N PHE A 392 -13.27 38.22 39.44
CA PHE A 392 -13.25 39.67 39.78
C PHE A 392 -14.63 40.21 40.18
N ASP A 393 -15.71 39.72 39.55
CA ASP A 393 -17.08 40.09 39.89
C ASP A 393 -17.54 39.44 41.22
N ASN A 394 -17.13 38.23 41.51
CA ASN A 394 -17.46 37.56 42.81
C ASN A 394 -16.58 38.04 43.96
N GLY A 395 -15.46 38.71 43.74
CA GLY A 395 -14.60 39.31 44.76
C GLY A 395 -14.98 40.74 45.17
N LYS A 396 -15.97 41.35 44.51
CA LYS A 396 -16.49 42.70 44.85
C LYS A 396 -17.78 42.67 45.69
N THR A 397 -18.26 41.50 46.08
CA THR A 397 -19.51 41.32 46.87
C THR A 397 -19.26 40.79 48.26
N THR A 398 -18.09 41.03 48.86
CA THR A 398 -17.84 40.80 50.32
C THR A 398 -17.27 42.02 50.97
#